data_a01db02ac801f4a435cfccd6bb97bb3a
#
_entry.id   a01db02ac801f4a435cfccd6bb97bb3a
#
_cell.length_a   1.000
_cell.length_b   1.000
_cell.length_c   1.000
_cell.angle_alpha   90.00
_cell.angle_beta   90.00
_cell.angle_gamma   90.00
#
_symmetry.space_group_name_H-M   'P 1'
#
loop_
_entity.id
_entity.type
_entity.pdbx_description
1 polymer ?
#
loop_
_entity_poly.entity_id
_entity_poly.type
_entity_poly.pdbx_seq_one_letter_code
_entity_poly.pdbx_strand_id
1 'polypeptide(L)'
;MTVGEIREVSQPSARAWIEKDGIVVFTDWFYKVPEDLQKATVKEFNLYQEIRHKDWEKLGLDAPMQSEETPDYGFSDLMMKLYYKITI
;
A
#
# COMPACT_ATOMS: atom_id res chain seq x y z
N MET A 1 -3.50 10.78 -16.58
CA MET A 1 -4.06 9.57 -15.88
C MET A 1 -4.64 9.99 -14.53
N THR A 2 -5.82 9.52 -14.23
CA THR A 2 -6.47 9.78 -12.95
C THR A 2 -6.44 8.56 -12.06
N VAL A 3 -6.66 8.76 -10.75
CA VAL A 3 -6.76 7.66 -9.79
C VAL A 3 -7.89 6.71 -10.19
N GLY A 4 -9.03 7.24 -10.66
CA GLY A 4 -10.15 6.42 -11.10
C GLY A 4 -9.82 5.53 -12.30
N GLU A 5 -8.98 5.98 -13.20
CA GLU A 5 -8.54 5.17 -14.33
C GLU A 5 -7.70 3.97 -13.88
N ILE A 6 -6.82 4.16 -12.88
CA ILE A 6 -6.06 3.06 -12.30
C ILE A 6 -7.01 2.09 -11.59
N ARG A 7 -8.00 2.62 -10.86
CA ARG A 7 -8.99 1.82 -10.15
C ARG A 7 -9.76 0.90 -11.09
N GLU A 8 -10.12 1.39 -12.27
CA GLU A 8 -10.88 0.60 -13.25
C GLU A 8 -10.13 -0.63 -13.75
N VAL A 9 -8.80 -0.54 -13.84
CA VAL A 9 -7.97 -1.65 -14.35
C VAL A 9 -7.38 -2.50 -13.23
N SER A 10 -7.54 -2.10 -11.96
CA SER A 10 -7.02 -2.86 -10.84
C SER A 10 -8.04 -3.90 -10.34
N GLN A 11 -7.53 -4.93 -9.67
CA GLN A 11 -8.38 -5.97 -9.12
C GLN A 11 -9.12 -5.47 -7.87
N PRO A 12 -10.33 -6.00 -7.57
CA PRO A 12 -11.06 -5.60 -6.36
C PRO A 12 -10.28 -5.80 -5.07
N SER A 13 -9.33 -6.73 -5.04
CA SER A 13 -8.49 -7.00 -3.87
C SER A 13 -7.27 -6.09 -3.76
N ALA A 14 -7.10 -5.16 -4.70
CA ALA A 14 -5.99 -4.21 -4.66
C ALA A 14 -6.17 -3.17 -3.55
N ARG A 15 -5.07 -2.73 -2.95
CA ARG A 15 -5.04 -1.66 -1.96
C ARG A 15 -4.42 -0.42 -2.57
N ALA A 16 -4.92 0.75 -2.17
CA ALA A 16 -4.41 2.03 -2.60
C ALA A 16 -3.74 2.77 -1.45
N TRP A 17 -2.64 3.43 -1.75
CA TRP A 17 -1.92 4.33 -0.84
C TRP A 17 -1.75 5.64 -1.59
N ILE A 18 -2.55 6.64 -1.23
CA ILE A 18 -2.57 7.91 -1.96
C ILE A 18 -1.94 8.99 -1.11
N GLU A 19 -0.93 9.67 -1.67
CA GLU A 19 -0.25 10.78 -1.03
C GLU A 19 -0.46 12.06 -1.83
N LYS A 20 -0.62 13.17 -1.11
CA LYS A 20 -0.68 14.51 -1.69
C LYS A 20 0.19 15.43 -0.86
N ASP A 21 1.16 16.09 -1.52
CA ASP A 21 2.09 17.01 -0.87
C ASP A 21 2.83 16.39 0.33
N GLY A 22 3.21 15.11 0.20
CA GLY A 22 3.91 14.39 1.24
C GLY A 22 3.02 13.86 2.37
N ILE A 23 1.71 14.07 2.29
CA ILE A 23 0.76 13.63 3.31
C ILE A 23 -0.07 12.49 2.76
N VAL A 24 -0.19 11.41 3.54
CA VAL A 24 -1.04 10.28 3.18
C VAL A 24 -2.50 10.69 3.38
N VAL A 25 -3.27 10.72 2.29
CA VAL A 25 -4.67 11.12 2.32
C VAL A 25 -5.66 9.95 2.25
N PHE A 26 -5.16 8.76 1.88
CA PHE A 26 -5.99 7.56 1.80
C PHE A 26 -5.13 6.30 1.83
N THR A 27 -5.51 5.32 2.65
CA THR A 27 -4.92 3.98 2.68
C THR A 27 -6.02 2.97 3.00
N ASP A 28 -6.53 2.28 1.99
CA ASP A 28 -7.56 1.24 2.17
C ASP A 28 -7.69 0.48 0.84
N TRP A 29 -8.71 -0.35 0.76
CA TRP A 29 -9.04 -1.02 -0.48
C TRP A 29 -9.29 -0.01 -1.60
N PHE A 30 -8.79 -0.32 -2.79
CA PHE A 30 -8.87 0.59 -3.92
C PHE A 30 -10.33 0.91 -4.30
N TYR A 31 -11.24 -0.07 -4.18
CA TYR A 31 -12.65 0.14 -4.51
C TYR A 31 -13.34 1.14 -3.57
N LYS A 32 -12.73 1.44 -2.41
CA LYS A 32 -13.29 2.40 -1.44
C LYS A 32 -12.79 3.83 -1.64
N VAL A 33 -11.94 4.07 -2.63
CA VAL A 33 -11.42 5.42 -2.89
C VAL A 33 -12.58 6.40 -3.13
N PRO A 34 -12.64 7.52 -2.40
CA PRO A 34 -13.69 8.52 -2.59
C PRO A 34 -13.69 9.11 -4.00
N GLU A 35 -14.86 9.53 -4.47
CA GLU A 35 -15.02 10.03 -5.83
C GLU A 35 -14.13 11.24 -6.14
N ASP A 36 -14.00 12.16 -5.19
CA ASP A 36 -13.13 13.34 -5.37
C ASP A 36 -11.67 12.95 -5.55
N LEU A 37 -11.18 11.91 -4.87
CA LEU A 37 -9.82 11.41 -5.08
C LEU A 37 -9.69 10.68 -6.41
N GLN A 38 -10.75 10.03 -6.88
CA GLN A 38 -10.74 9.35 -8.19
C GLN A 38 -10.51 10.31 -9.35
N LYS A 39 -10.91 11.57 -9.21
CA LYS A 39 -10.76 12.60 -10.23
C LYS A 39 -9.36 13.21 -10.26
N ALA A 40 -8.55 12.97 -9.23
CA ALA A 40 -7.22 13.56 -9.13
C ALA A 40 -6.26 13.01 -10.19
N THR A 41 -5.42 13.88 -10.72
CA THR A 41 -4.39 13.49 -11.69
C THR A 41 -3.23 12.84 -10.97
N VAL A 42 -2.81 11.68 -11.48
CA VAL A 42 -1.66 10.94 -10.93
C VAL A 42 -0.37 11.60 -11.38
N LYS A 43 0.47 12.01 -10.44
CA LYS A 43 1.81 12.53 -10.70
C LYS A 43 2.85 11.42 -10.72
N GLU A 44 2.72 10.45 -9.83
CA GLU A 44 3.64 9.35 -9.71
C GLU A 44 2.90 8.09 -9.26
N PHE A 45 3.32 6.93 -9.78
CA PHE A 45 2.69 5.65 -9.48
C PHE A 45 3.76 4.60 -9.25
N ASN A 46 3.71 3.93 -8.10
CA ASN A 46 4.64 2.86 -7.74
C ASN A 46 3.90 1.75 -7.02
N LEU A 47 4.53 0.59 -6.94
CA LEU A 47 4.08 -0.50 -6.08
C LEU A 47 4.83 -0.41 -4.77
N TYR A 48 4.11 -0.59 -3.66
CA TYR A 48 4.68 -0.63 -2.33
C TYR A 48 4.29 -1.92 -1.65
N GLN A 49 5.27 -2.69 -1.20
CA GLN A 49 5.06 -3.95 -0.49
C GLN A 49 5.34 -3.73 0.99
N GLU A 50 4.30 -3.92 1.81
CA GLU A 50 4.43 -3.87 3.27
C GLU A 50 4.59 -5.29 3.79
N ILE A 51 5.69 -5.57 4.49
CA ILE A 51 5.99 -6.87 5.07
C ILE A 51 6.08 -6.71 6.58
N ARG A 52 5.31 -7.53 7.32
CA ARG A 52 5.34 -7.55 8.77
C ARG A 52 5.37 -8.98 9.27
N HIS A 53 6.08 -9.21 10.38
CA HIS A 53 5.96 -10.47 11.11
C HIS A 53 4.58 -10.51 11.78
N LYS A 54 3.93 -11.69 11.80
CA LYS A 54 2.58 -11.82 12.40
C LYS A 54 2.53 -11.41 13.89
N ASP A 55 3.67 -11.52 14.58
CA ASP A 55 3.82 -11.16 15.99
C ASP A 55 4.72 -9.94 16.19
N TRP A 56 4.74 -9.02 15.21
CA TRP A 56 5.67 -7.89 15.22
C TRP A 56 5.61 -7.05 16.49
N GLU A 57 4.42 -6.89 17.07
CA GLU A 57 4.26 -6.14 18.32
C GLU A 57 4.91 -6.87 19.51
N LYS A 58 4.73 -8.19 19.59
CA LYS A 58 5.29 -9.00 20.67
C LYS A 58 6.80 -9.11 20.61
N LEU A 59 7.34 -9.13 19.40
CA LEU A 59 8.79 -9.23 19.18
C LEU A 59 9.49 -7.88 19.23
N GLY A 60 8.75 -6.78 19.34
CA GLY A 60 9.30 -5.45 19.36
C GLY A 60 9.92 -5.03 18.03
N LEU A 61 9.49 -5.63 16.92
CA LEU A 61 9.97 -5.29 15.59
C LEU A 61 9.29 -4.04 15.07
N ASP A 62 10.07 -3.17 14.44
CA ASP A 62 9.51 -2.03 13.75
C ASP A 62 8.90 -2.47 12.41
N ALA A 63 7.68 -2.05 12.18
CA ALA A 63 7.00 -2.34 10.92
C ALA A 63 6.94 -1.07 10.06
N PRO A 64 7.00 -1.19 8.72
CA PRO A 64 7.18 -2.43 7.97
C PRO A 64 8.63 -2.92 7.97
N MET A 65 8.81 -4.22 7.76
CA MET A 65 10.13 -4.82 7.69
C MET A 65 10.80 -4.50 6.36
N GLN A 66 12.12 -4.37 6.39
CA GLN A 66 12.91 -4.26 5.16
C GLN A 66 13.08 -5.64 4.53
N SER A 67 13.25 -5.69 3.23
CA SER A 67 13.37 -6.96 2.51
C SER A 67 14.58 -7.78 2.95
N GLU A 68 15.68 -7.15 3.40
CA GLU A 68 16.86 -7.85 3.90
C GLU A 68 16.64 -8.50 5.27
N GLU A 69 15.59 -8.14 5.99
CA GLU A 69 15.24 -8.75 7.28
C GLU A 69 14.41 -10.03 7.13
N THR A 70 13.75 -10.20 5.99
CA THR A 70 12.82 -11.30 5.78
C THR A 70 13.46 -12.69 5.80
N PRO A 71 14.73 -12.89 5.37
CA PRO A 71 15.36 -14.21 5.44
C PRO A 71 15.53 -14.77 6.85
N ASP A 72 15.50 -13.92 7.87
CA ASP A 72 15.65 -14.32 9.27
C ASP A 72 14.40 -15.00 9.84
N TYR A 73 13.29 -14.99 9.10
CA TYR A 73 12.00 -15.50 9.57
C TYR A 73 11.41 -16.50 8.58
N GLY A 74 10.62 -17.43 9.11
CA GLY A 74 9.86 -18.36 8.27
C GLY A 74 8.83 -17.60 7.43
N PHE A 75 8.68 -18.02 6.18
CA PHE A 75 7.75 -17.36 5.25
C PHE A 75 6.31 -17.33 5.79
N SER A 76 5.89 -18.41 6.46
CA SER A 76 4.56 -18.50 7.06
C SER A 76 4.33 -17.53 8.22
N ASP A 77 5.41 -16.98 8.79
CA ASP A 77 5.34 -16.04 9.90
C ASP A 77 5.25 -14.59 9.44
N LEU A 78 5.34 -14.34 8.14
CA LEU A 78 5.31 -13.01 7.57
C LEU A 78 3.94 -12.69 6.97
N MET A 79 3.49 -11.46 7.19
CA MET A 79 2.32 -10.91 6.53
C MET A 79 2.77 -9.89 5.49
N MET A 80 2.25 -10.04 4.26
CA MET A 80 2.59 -9.15 3.15
C MET A 80 1.33 -8.50 2.60
N LYS A 81 1.41 -7.18 2.39
CA LYS A 81 0.35 -6.41 1.76
C LYS A 81 0.95 -5.62 0.60
N LEU A 82 0.30 -5.66 -0.54
CA LEU A 82 0.72 -4.90 -1.72
C LEU A 82 -0.20 -3.70 -1.89
N TYR A 83 0.43 -2.52 -1.99
CA TYR A 83 -0.28 -1.27 -2.23
C TYR A 83 0.10 -0.69 -3.58
N TYR A 84 -0.86 -0.08 -4.24
CA TYR A 84 -0.60 0.82 -5.35
C TYR A 84 -0.37 2.20 -4.73
N LYS A 85 0.90 2.60 -4.68
CA LYS A 85 1.29 3.89 -4.11
C LYS A 85 1.17 4.97 -5.17
N ILE A 86 0.27 5.91 -4.95
CA ILE A 86 -0.09 6.95 -5.92
C ILE A 86 0.19 8.31 -5.31
N THR A 87 0.90 9.16 -6.05
CA THR A 87 1.10 10.56 -5.68
C THR A 87 0.24 11.44 -6.58
N ILE A 88 -0.53 12.30 -5.96
CA ILE A 88 -1.41 13.25 -6.67
C ILE A 88 -1.04 14.68 -6.38
#